data_52803b513f22518bfa7406525bfc6ec2
#
_entry.id   52803b513f22518bfa7406525bfc6ec2
#
_cell.length_a   1.000
_cell.length_b   1.000
_cell.length_c   1.000
_cell.angle_alpha   90.00
_cell.angle_beta   90.00
_cell.angle_gamma   90.00
#
_symmetry.space_group_name_H-M   'P 1'
#
loop_
_entity.id
_entity.type
_entity.pdbx_description
1 polymer ?
#
loop_
_entity_poly.entity_id
_entity_poly.type
_entity_poly.pdbx_seq_one_letter_code
_entity_poly.pdbx_strand_id
1 'polypeptide(L)'
;WKTVAISSLVSLALLFLLGKGLIELASSNGRNLQKEYEVMSEISYPNVDYDSLYYTQNSLFSGTLHSDRFKDLDGVKVAYPSYEGNYSLIGAFKDTTAEGTYLSLSGTYTRELRQKYPVFYNINAKGTIDTKRIPQELASVKEMPNQLVEVALTFDKAYTYKEIQQMIPSNLKINWYWIGSQSEDVDNTGALRTDPKTTYGANAGLLFTYDSDVRKKAKEAKKEQQTFLDYLKKADKNLFPSVSGYNTYNDVESYLKKFGQLDIREAENRDQLTFSGVILTGKAENFAQLEEKEWIYASSIGA
;
A
#
# COMPACT_ATOMS: atom_id res chain seq x y z
N TRP A 1 -14.36 -29.05 -55.00
CA TRP A 1 -15.09 -29.12 -53.72
C TRP A 1 -14.20 -29.56 -52.57
N LYS A 2 -13.45 -30.63 -52.66
CA LYS A 2 -12.57 -31.11 -51.56
C LYS A 2 -11.50 -30.09 -51.16
N THR A 3 -10.88 -29.42 -52.12
CA THR A 3 -9.85 -28.40 -51.85
C THR A 3 -10.44 -27.18 -51.13
N VAL A 4 -11.62 -26.73 -51.52
CA VAL A 4 -12.35 -25.60 -50.85
C VAL A 4 -12.72 -26.00 -49.46
N ALA A 5 -13.24 -27.19 -49.22
CA ALA A 5 -13.58 -27.67 -47.89
C ALA A 5 -12.35 -27.75 -46.97
N ILE A 6 -11.23 -28.25 -47.45
CA ILE A 6 -9.97 -28.34 -46.69
C ILE A 6 -9.45 -26.92 -46.34
N SER A 7 -9.41 -26.01 -47.35
CA SER A 7 -8.94 -24.65 -47.09
C SER A 7 -9.82 -23.91 -46.11
N SER A 8 -11.15 -24.09 -46.14
CA SER A 8 -12.08 -23.52 -45.16
C SER A 8 -11.85 -24.06 -43.75
N LEU A 9 -11.63 -25.36 -43.59
CA LEU A 9 -11.32 -25.97 -42.31
C LEU A 9 -9.99 -25.46 -41.73
N VAL A 10 -8.96 -25.36 -42.58
CA VAL A 10 -7.66 -24.79 -42.16
C VAL A 10 -7.81 -23.34 -41.74
N SER A 11 -8.56 -22.51 -42.48
CA SER A 11 -8.82 -21.13 -42.15
C SER A 11 -9.58 -20.99 -40.83
N LEU A 12 -10.60 -21.82 -40.57
CA LEU A 12 -11.34 -21.85 -39.31
C LEU A 12 -10.43 -22.26 -38.13
N ALA A 13 -9.58 -23.26 -38.33
CA ALA A 13 -8.63 -23.69 -37.31
C ALA A 13 -7.61 -22.57 -36.98
N LEU A 14 -7.12 -21.85 -37.98
CA LEU A 14 -6.22 -20.71 -37.78
C LEU A 14 -6.92 -19.57 -37.04
N LEU A 15 -8.14 -19.23 -37.41
CA LEU A 15 -8.93 -18.21 -36.72
C LEU A 15 -9.22 -18.59 -35.26
N PHE A 16 -9.49 -19.87 -35.01
CA PHE A 16 -9.68 -20.37 -33.64
C PHE A 16 -8.40 -20.28 -32.82
N LEU A 17 -7.25 -20.66 -33.38
CA LEU A 17 -5.94 -20.56 -32.72
C LEU A 17 -5.55 -19.10 -32.42
N LEU A 18 -5.79 -18.20 -33.39
CA LEU A 18 -5.59 -16.77 -33.19
C LEU A 18 -6.50 -16.23 -32.09
N GLY A 19 -7.78 -16.59 -32.11
CA GLY A 19 -8.73 -16.20 -31.05
C GLY A 19 -8.28 -16.66 -29.67
N LYS A 20 -7.86 -17.94 -29.54
CA LYS A 20 -7.29 -18.46 -28.28
C LYS A 20 -6.04 -17.69 -27.85
N GLY A 21 -5.13 -17.39 -28.77
CA GLY A 21 -3.94 -16.61 -28.48
C GLY A 21 -4.25 -15.21 -27.96
N LEU A 22 -5.23 -14.53 -28.54
CA LEU A 22 -5.67 -13.22 -28.10
C LEU A 22 -6.35 -13.27 -26.70
N ILE A 23 -7.19 -14.27 -26.45
CA ILE A 23 -7.78 -14.47 -25.12
C ILE A 23 -6.70 -14.71 -24.06
N GLU A 24 -5.71 -15.55 -24.37
CA GLU A 24 -4.61 -15.83 -23.45
C GLU A 24 -3.75 -14.59 -23.16
N LEU A 25 -3.50 -13.76 -24.19
CA LEU A 25 -2.80 -12.49 -24.02
C LEU A 25 -3.56 -11.54 -23.06
N ALA A 26 -4.86 -11.36 -23.27
CA ALA A 26 -5.69 -10.55 -22.39
C ALA A 26 -5.70 -11.11 -20.96
N SER A 27 -5.87 -12.42 -20.81
CA SER A 27 -5.86 -13.10 -19.50
C SER A 27 -4.49 -12.97 -18.81
N SER A 28 -3.39 -13.01 -19.56
CA SER A 28 -2.05 -12.77 -19.02
C SER A 28 -1.90 -11.36 -18.47
N ASN A 29 -2.41 -10.35 -19.17
CA ASN A 29 -2.44 -8.96 -18.66
C ASN A 29 -3.26 -8.84 -17.37
N GLY A 30 -4.39 -9.54 -17.27
CA GLY A 30 -5.18 -9.59 -16.04
C GLY A 30 -4.42 -10.24 -14.87
N ARG A 31 -3.74 -11.38 -15.11
CA ARG A 31 -2.91 -12.04 -14.09
C ARG A 31 -1.72 -11.18 -13.64
N ASN A 32 -1.12 -10.42 -14.55
CA ASN A 32 -0.04 -9.50 -14.20
C ASN A 32 -0.57 -8.35 -13.32
N LEU A 33 -1.71 -7.77 -13.69
CA LEU A 33 -2.38 -6.74 -12.88
C LEU A 33 -2.68 -7.24 -11.46
N GLN A 34 -3.17 -8.48 -11.32
CA GLN A 34 -3.41 -9.08 -10.01
C GLN A 34 -2.12 -9.21 -9.19
N LYS A 35 -1.04 -9.72 -9.80
CA LYS A 35 0.26 -9.84 -9.12
C LYS A 35 0.80 -8.49 -8.66
N GLU A 36 0.69 -7.46 -9.49
CA GLU A 36 1.07 -6.10 -9.15
C GLU A 36 0.24 -5.59 -7.97
N TYR A 37 -1.08 -5.79 -8.01
CA TYR A 37 -1.97 -5.40 -6.92
C TYR A 37 -1.63 -6.13 -5.61
N GLU A 38 -1.41 -7.44 -5.65
CA GLU A 38 -1.02 -8.24 -4.47
C GLU A 38 0.30 -7.75 -3.85
N VAL A 39 1.30 -7.40 -4.68
CA VAL A 39 2.55 -6.82 -4.19
C VAL A 39 2.30 -5.46 -3.56
N MET A 40 1.60 -4.57 -4.25
CA MET A 40 1.37 -3.20 -3.77
C MET A 40 0.51 -3.17 -2.51
N SER A 41 -0.48 -4.06 -2.37
CA SER A 41 -1.31 -4.11 -1.16
C SER A 41 -0.52 -4.54 0.08
N GLU A 42 0.56 -5.30 -0.08
CA GLU A 42 1.41 -5.71 1.03
C GLU A 42 2.46 -4.66 1.42
N ILE A 43 2.88 -3.78 0.49
CA ILE A 43 4.02 -2.88 0.73
C ILE A 43 3.70 -1.40 0.62
N SER A 44 2.55 -1.00 0.05
CA SER A 44 2.33 0.40 -0.34
C SER A 44 1.03 1.02 0.15
N TYR A 45 0.08 0.24 0.65
CA TYR A 45 -1.20 0.75 1.13
C TYR A 45 -1.24 0.78 2.65
N PRO A 46 -0.90 1.93 3.29
CA PRO A 46 -0.80 2.00 4.74
C PRO A 46 -2.12 1.64 5.43
N ASN A 47 -2.11 0.57 6.25
CA ASN A 47 -3.28 0.07 6.97
C ASN A 47 -4.51 -0.20 6.09
N VAL A 48 -4.29 -0.59 4.82
CA VAL A 48 -5.37 -0.99 3.90
C VAL A 48 -5.17 -2.44 3.53
N ASP A 49 -6.14 -3.28 3.85
CA ASP A 49 -6.20 -4.69 3.49
C ASP A 49 -7.44 -4.95 2.63
N TYR A 50 -7.64 -6.16 2.15
CA TYR A 50 -8.79 -6.51 1.32
C TYR A 50 -9.44 -7.83 1.74
N ASP A 51 -10.76 -7.88 1.63
CA ASP A 51 -11.56 -9.08 1.92
C ASP A 51 -11.80 -9.92 0.67
N SER A 52 -11.86 -9.30 -0.51
CA SER A 52 -12.16 -9.96 -1.77
C SER A 52 -11.21 -9.54 -2.88
N LEU A 53 -10.97 -10.46 -3.81
CA LEU A 53 -10.24 -10.20 -5.05
C LEU A 53 -10.87 -11.06 -6.14
N TYR A 54 -11.50 -10.44 -7.13
CA TYR A 54 -12.23 -11.14 -8.17
C TYR A 54 -12.21 -10.40 -9.51
N TYR A 55 -12.52 -11.15 -10.58
CA TYR A 55 -12.62 -10.59 -11.92
C TYR A 55 -14.07 -10.51 -12.39
N THR A 56 -14.40 -9.45 -13.11
CA THR A 56 -15.55 -9.39 -14.00
C THR A 56 -15.10 -9.36 -15.45
N GLN A 57 -15.72 -10.15 -16.29
CA GLN A 57 -15.42 -10.19 -17.70
C GLN A 57 -16.26 -9.15 -18.44
N ASN A 58 -15.61 -8.21 -19.14
CA ASN A 58 -16.28 -7.16 -19.91
C ASN A 58 -16.46 -7.57 -21.38
N SER A 59 -15.55 -8.38 -21.92
CA SER A 59 -15.61 -8.97 -23.26
C SER A 59 -14.74 -10.23 -23.33
N LEU A 60 -14.67 -10.87 -24.51
CA LEU A 60 -13.75 -11.99 -24.74
C LEU A 60 -12.28 -11.63 -24.52
N PHE A 61 -11.95 -10.34 -24.61
CA PHE A 61 -10.57 -9.85 -24.60
C PHE A 61 -10.32 -8.78 -23.53
N SER A 62 -11.23 -8.60 -22.59
CA SER A 62 -11.09 -7.61 -21.52
C SER A 62 -11.90 -7.98 -20.29
N GLY A 63 -11.46 -7.47 -19.16
CA GLY A 63 -12.15 -7.58 -17.89
C GLY A 63 -11.65 -6.56 -16.89
N THR A 64 -12.23 -6.60 -15.70
CA THR A 64 -11.88 -5.74 -14.57
C THR A 64 -11.54 -6.61 -13.37
N LEU A 65 -10.42 -6.32 -12.75
CA LEU A 65 -10.06 -6.84 -11.43
C LEU A 65 -10.65 -5.91 -10.38
N HIS A 66 -11.39 -6.48 -9.45
CA HIS A 66 -12.00 -5.77 -8.33
C HIS A 66 -11.40 -6.26 -7.01
N SER A 67 -11.30 -5.35 -6.05
CA SER A 67 -10.97 -5.70 -4.68
C SER A 67 -11.73 -4.81 -3.70
N ASP A 68 -12.46 -5.45 -2.77
CA ASP A 68 -13.14 -4.77 -1.68
C ASP A 68 -12.15 -4.61 -0.53
N ARG A 69 -11.89 -3.36 -0.15
CA ARG A 69 -10.83 -3.00 0.78
C ARG A 69 -11.40 -2.44 2.09
N PHE A 70 -10.60 -2.55 3.12
CA PHE A 70 -10.92 -2.04 4.45
C PHE A 70 -9.66 -1.56 5.17
N LYS A 71 -9.87 -0.74 6.19
CA LYS A 71 -8.89 -0.43 7.23
C LYS A 71 -9.24 -1.15 8.51
N ASP A 72 -8.23 -1.53 9.27
CA ASP A 72 -8.41 -2.06 10.61
C ASP A 72 -8.21 -0.93 11.64
N LEU A 73 -9.28 -0.58 12.36
CA LEU A 73 -9.23 0.34 13.47
C LEU A 73 -9.39 -0.44 14.78
N ASP A 74 -8.28 -0.89 15.34
CA ASP A 74 -8.24 -1.63 16.62
C ASP A 74 -9.16 -2.88 16.61
N GLY A 75 -9.14 -3.65 15.52
CA GLY A 75 -9.96 -4.84 15.33
C GLY A 75 -11.31 -4.58 14.67
N VAL A 76 -11.70 -3.32 14.45
CA VAL A 76 -12.92 -2.96 13.72
C VAL A 76 -12.59 -2.68 12.27
N LYS A 77 -13.20 -3.45 11.35
CA LYS A 77 -13.07 -3.21 9.92
C LYS A 77 -13.90 -2.02 9.49
N VAL A 78 -13.25 -1.04 8.89
CA VAL A 78 -13.87 0.14 8.30
C VAL A 78 -13.68 0.10 6.80
N ALA A 79 -14.77 0.20 6.04
CA ALA A 79 -14.73 0.17 4.57
C ALA A 79 -13.74 1.23 4.04
N TYR A 80 -12.97 0.85 3.03
CA TYR A 80 -12.06 1.72 2.30
C TYR A 80 -12.42 1.67 0.81
N PRO A 81 -12.17 2.73 0.02
CA PRO A 81 -12.53 2.72 -1.40
C PRO A 81 -12.03 1.48 -2.12
N SER A 82 -12.91 0.83 -2.89
CA SER A 82 -12.59 -0.36 -3.65
C SER A 82 -11.51 -0.08 -4.69
N TYR A 83 -10.72 -1.10 -5.01
CA TYR A 83 -9.78 -1.04 -6.12
C TYR A 83 -10.42 -1.61 -7.38
N GLU A 84 -10.23 -0.93 -8.49
CA GLU A 84 -10.58 -1.42 -9.81
C GLU A 84 -9.40 -1.29 -10.77
N GLY A 85 -9.13 -2.35 -11.51
CA GLY A 85 -8.09 -2.35 -12.53
C GLY A 85 -8.58 -3.04 -13.80
N ASN A 86 -8.56 -2.35 -14.93
CA ASN A 86 -9.02 -2.86 -16.20
C ASN A 86 -7.87 -3.53 -16.97
N TYR A 87 -8.14 -4.66 -17.60
CA TYR A 87 -7.19 -5.33 -18.48
C TYR A 87 -7.80 -5.63 -19.85
N SER A 88 -6.95 -5.67 -20.85
CA SER A 88 -7.33 -5.96 -22.23
C SER A 88 -6.16 -6.54 -23.02
N LEU A 89 -6.34 -6.71 -24.34
CA LEU A 89 -5.25 -7.11 -25.25
C LEU A 89 -4.05 -6.16 -25.25
N ILE A 90 -4.28 -4.87 -25.06
CA ILE A 90 -3.24 -3.84 -25.15
C ILE A 90 -2.54 -3.55 -23.81
N GLY A 91 -2.95 -4.21 -22.74
CA GLY A 91 -2.34 -4.05 -21.43
C GLY A 91 -3.36 -3.98 -20.29
N ALA A 92 -2.87 -3.57 -19.13
CA ALA A 92 -3.65 -3.36 -17.92
C ALA A 92 -3.56 -1.90 -17.49
N PHE A 93 -4.67 -1.36 -16.99
CA PHE A 93 -4.80 0.02 -16.55
C PHE A 93 -5.53 0.06 -15.21
N LYS A 94 -4.93 0.71 -14.24
CA LYS A 94 -5.59 0.97 -12.95
C LYS A 94 -6.66 2.04 -13.16
N ASP A 95 -7.88 1.78 -12.72
CA ASP A 95 -8.86 2.83 -12.60
C ASP A 95 -8.68 3.51 -11.24
N THR A 96 -8.27 4.76 -11.29
CA THR A 96 -7.97 5.55 -10.11
C THR A 96 -9.12 6.45 -9.70
N THR A 97 -10.26 6.35 -10.37
CA THR A 97 -11.40 7.23 -10.13
C THR A 97 -12.06 6.98 -8.78
N ALA A 98 -12.22 5.72 -8.37
CA ALA A 98 -12.75 5.36 -7.05
C ALA A 98 -11.78 5.72 -5.91
N GLU A 99 -10.48 5.56 -6.14
CA GLU A 99 -9.41 5.95 -5.22
C GLU A 99 -9.05 7.44 -5.28
N GLY A 100 -9.69 8.20 -6.18
CA GLY A 100 -9.40 9.61 -6.37
C GLY A 100 -9.33 10.35 -5.05
N THR A 101 -8.28 11.16 -4.88
CA THR A 101 -8.11 12.01 -3.71
C THR A 101 -8.51 13.43 -4.01
N TYR A 102 -8.91 14.16 -3.01
CA TYR A 102 -9.05 15.61 -3.08
C TYR A 102 -8.31 16.26 -1.93
N LEU A 103 -7.74 17.42 -2.20
CA LEU A 103 -7.08 18.24 -1.21
C LEU A 103 -8.12 19.15 -0.52
N SER A 104 -8.05 19.19 0.79
CA SER A 104 -8.74 20.17 1.63
C SER A 104 -7.71 20.95 2.44
N LEU A 105 -8.13 22.03 3.09
CA LEU A 105 -7.29 22.77 4.04
C LEU A 105 -6.80 21.91 5.20
N SER A 106 -7.56 20.86 5.55
CA SER A 106 -7.28 19.93 6.66
C SER A 106 -6.56 18.65 6.24
N GLY A 107 -6.22 18.48 4.96
CA GLY A 107 -5.48 17.31 4.48
C GLY A 107 -5.99 16.74 3.15
N THR A 108 -5.53 15.53 2.86
CA THR A 108 -5.92 14.77 1.66
C THR A 108 -6.94 13.70 2.05
N TYR A 109 -8.00 13.58 1.29
CA TYR A 109 -9.12 12.68 1.57
C TYR A 109 -9.41 11.78 0.36
N THR A 110 -9.92 10.57 0.63
CA THR A 110 -10.52 9.73 -0.41
C THR A 110 -11.78 10.39 -0.95
N ARG A 111 -12.00 10.31 -2.27
CA ARG A 111 -13.17 10.94 -2.89
C ARG A 111 -14.47 10.27 -2.48
N GLU A 112 -14.50 8.95 -2.48
CA GLU A 112 -15.72 8.17 -2.27
C GLU A 112 -16.18 8.18 -0.81
N LEU A 113 -15.29 7.82 0.12
CA LEU A 113 -15.66 7.67 1.53
C LEU A 113 -15.23 8.85 2.39
N ARG A 114 -14.56 9.86 1.81
CA ARG A 114 -14.06 11.05 2.50
C ARG A 114 -13.17 10.74 3.72
N GLN A 115 -12.48 9.61 3.67
CA GLN A 115 -11.51 9.24 4.69
C GLN A 115 -10.23 10.02 4.48
N LYS A 116 -9.67 10.55 5.56
CA LYS A 116 -8.39 11.25 5.50
C LYS A 116 -7.24 10.26 5.31
N TYR A 117 -6.28 10.64 4.47
CA TYR A 117 -5.03 9.90 4.31
C TYR A 117 -4.09 10.24 5.47
N PRO A 118 -3.59 9.23 6.20
CA PRO A 118 -2.51 9.43 7.14
C PRO A 118 -1.21 9.72 6.38
N VAL A 119 -0.44 10.71 6.81
CA VAL A 119 0.75 11.20 6.10
C VAL A 119 1.99 10.98 6.94
N PHE A 120 3.06 10.46 6.30
CA PHE A 120 4.41 10.44 6.85
C PHE A 120 5.25 11.57 6.27
N TYR A 121 6.28 11.99 7.00
CA TYR A 121 7.14 13.11 6.63
C TYR A 121 8.59 12.66 6.47
N ASN A 122 9.23 13.09 5.40
CA ASN A 122 10.61 12.76 5.14
C ASN A 122 11.55 13.67 5.95
N ILE A 123 12.12 13.15 7.02
CA ILE A 123 13.07 13.87 7.90
C ILE A 123 14.41 14.16 7.24
N ASN A 124 14.73 13.50 6.12
CA ASN A 124 15.99 13.66 5.38
C ASN A 124 15.93 14.80 4.34
N ALA A 125 14.76 15.38 4.09
CA ALA A 125 14.62 16.44 3.11
C ALA A 125 15.38 17.69 3.55
N LYS A 126 16.26 18.20 2.66
CA LYS A 126 17.10 19.38 2.88
C LYS A 126 16.48 20.68 2.37
N GLY A 127 15.27 20.64 1.80
CA GLY A 127 14.56 21.81 1.32
C GLY A 127 14.25 22.81 2.43
N THR A 128 13.76 23.98 2.07
CA THR A 128 13.26 25.00 3.01
C THR A 128 12.01 24.45 3.70
N ILE A 129 12.22 23.65 4.74
CA ILE A 129 11.16 23.13 5.56
C ILE A 129 10.56 24.31 6.32
N ASP A 130 9.36 24.70 5.96
CA ASP A 130 8.55 25.50 6.84
C ASP A 130 8.13 24.61 8.03
N THR A 131 8.96 24.59 9.08
CA THR A 131 8.72 23.80 10.30
C THR A 131 7.35 24.07 10.92
N LYS A 132 6.75 25.24 10.62
CA LYS A 132 5.38 25.57 11.02
C LYS A 132 4.32 24.73 10.29
N ARG A 133 4.69 24.02 9.24
CA ARG A 133 3.76 23.17 8.47
C ARG A 133 3.88 21.69 8.79
N ILE A 134 4.80 21.28 9.67
CA ILE A 134 4.86 19.89 10.12
C ILE A 134 3.67 19.65 11.04
N PRO A 135 2.69 18.80 10.64
CA PRO A 135 1.50 18.61 11.45
C PRO A 135 1.82 17.84 12.73
N GLN A 136 1.19 18.30 13.82
CA GLN A 136 1.19 17.67 15.12
C GLN A 136 -0.26 17.36 15.51
N GLU A 137 -0.92 16.55 14.66
CA GLU A 137 -2.36 16.29 14.80
C GLU A 137 -2.68 15.39 16.00
N LEU A 138 -1.69 14.73 16.58
CA LEU A 138 -1.86 13.91 17.77
C LEU A 138 -2.53 14.68 18.92
N ALA A 139 -2.20 15.97 19.07
CA ALA A 139 -2.81 16.83 20.09
C ALA A 139 -4.34 17.00 19.92
N SER A 140 -4.85 16.85 18.68
CA SER A 140 -6.30 16.96 18.41
C SER A 140 -7.04 15.63 18.65
N VAL A 141 -6.34 14.51 18.82
CA VAL A 141 -7.00 13.20 19.06
C VAL A 141 -7.80 13.21 20.35
N LYS A 142 -7.35 13.92 21.38
CA LYS A 142 -8.08 14.05 22.65
C LYS A 142 -9.45 14.74 22.51
N GLU A 143 -9.69 15.45 21.42
CA GLU A 143 -10.98 16.09 21.11
C GLU A 143 -11.99 15.10 20.50
N MET A 144 -11.60 13.82 20.34
CA MET A 144 -12.40 12.75 19.77
C MET A 144 -12.75 11.65 20.78
N PRO A 145 -13.36 11.99 21.94
CA PRO A 145 -13.59 11.01 23.00
C PRO A 145 -14.50 9.86 22.52
N ASN A 146 -14.18 8.65 22.99
CA ASN A 146 -14.90 7.41 22.65
C ASN A 146 -14.85 7.00 21.17
N GLN A 147 -13.94 7.56 20.37
CA GLN A 147 -13.75 7.16 18.98
C GLN A 147 -12.55 6.22 18.85
N LEU A 148 -12.62 5.34 17.84
CA LEU A 148 -11.46 4.64 17.32
C LEU A 148 -10.82 5.53 16.28
N VAL A 149 -9.52 5.71 16.37
CA VAL A 149 -8.77 6.58 15.46
C VAL A 149 -7.55 5.86 14.87
N GLU A 150 -7.16 6.30 13.70
CA GLU A 150 -5.92 5.95 13.04
C GLU A 150 -4.99 7.16 13.06
N VAL A 151 -3.74 6.94 13.47
CA VAL A 151 -2.72 7.99 13.48
C VAL A 151 -1.44 7.47 12.87
N ALA A 152 -0.91 8.17 11.88
CA ALA A 152 0.45 7.97 11.40
C ALA A 152 1.41 8.80 12.26
N LEU A 153 2.43 8.14 12.79
CA LEU A 153 3.54 8.79 13.50
C LEU A 153 4.80 8.69 12.65
N THR A 154 5.43 9.81 12.38
CA THR A 154 6.80 9.88 11.85
C THR A 154 7.76 10.04 13.01
N PHE A 155 8.80 9.25 13.04
CA PHE A 155 9.83 9.31 14.07
C PHE A 155 10.90 10.34 13.72
N ASP A 156 11.63 10.82 14.74
CA ASP A 156 12.79 11.72 14.61
C ASP A 156 14.01 11.07 13.95
N LYS A 157 14.05 9.74 13.96
CA LYS A 157 15.03 8.88 13.28
C LYS A 157 14.44 7.49 13.06
N ALA A 158 15.14 6.64 12.32
CA ALA A 158 14.72 5.24 12.21
C ALA A 158 15.04 4.47 13.50
N TYR A 159 14.05 3.73 13.99
CA TYR A 159 14.16 2.80 15.13
C TYR A 159 14.03 1.35 14.68
N THR A 160 14.64 0.45 15.41
CA THR A 160 14.48 -0.98 15.16
C THR A 160 13.08 -1.46 15.50
N TYR A 161 12.64 -2.54 14.87
CA TYR A 161 11.36 -3.18 15.17
C TYR A 161 11.18 -3.43 16.68
N LYS A 162 12.25 -3.94 17.33
CA LYS A 162 12.26 -4.21 18.77
C LYS A 162 12.09 -2.95 19.62
N GLU A 163 12.81 -1.87 19.29
CA GLU A 163 12.67 -0.59 19.99
C GLU A 163 11.25 -0.04 19.86
N ILE A 164 10.69 -0.07 18.64
CA ILE A 164 9.32 0.41 18.40
C ILE A 164 8.30 -0.35 19.25
N GLN A 165 8.43 -1.69 19.36
CA GLN A 165 7.57 -2.50 20.21
C GLN A 165 7.63 -2.09 21.69
N GLN A 166 8.75 -1.54 22.15
CA GLN A 166 8.94 -1.06 23.51
C GLN A 166 8.47 0.39 23.71
N MET A 167 8.51 1.19 22.65
CA MET A 167 8.13 2.62 22.68
C MET A 167 6.62 2.83 22.65
N ILE A 168 5.90 1.97 21.93
CA ILE A 168 4.46 2.10 21.74
C ILE A 168 3.71 1.44 22.91
N PRO A 169 2.76 2.16 23.54
CA PRO A 169 1.92 1.60 24.60
C PRO A 169 1.13 0.38 24.13
N SER A 170 1.05 -0.65 24.99
CA SER A 170 0.43 -1.95 24.63
C SER A 170 -1.09 -1.88 24.39
N ASN A 171 -1.74 -0.77 24.76
CA ASN A 171 -3.15 -0.49 24.51
C ASN A 171 -3.38 0.27 23.18
N LEU A 172 -2.34 0.43 22.37
CA LEU A 172 -2.41 0.90 20.98
C LEU A 172 -1.92 -0.21 20.08
N LYS A 173 -2.61 -0.43 18.95
CA LYS A 173 -2.25 -1.42 17.96
C LYS A 173 -1.38 -0.79 16.89
N ILE A 174 -0.23 -1.43 16.59
CA ILE A 174 0.60 -1.06 15.44
C ILE A 174 0.09 -1.83 14.23
N ASN A 175 -0.48 -1.14 13.26
CA ASN A 175 -1.04 -1.77 12.06
C ASN A 175 -0.07 -1.77 10.88
N TRP A 176 0.83 -0.80 10.81
CA TRP A 176 1.75 -0.67 9.67
C TRP A 176 3.05 0.01 10.09
N TYR A 177 4.16 -0.36 9.43
CA TYR A 177 5.49 0.20 9.67
C TYR A 177 6.01 0.83 8.38
N TRP A 178 6.47 2.05 8.45
CA TRP A 178 7.02 2.79 7.33
C TRP A 178 8.54 2.71 7.28
N ILE A 179 9.11 2.27 6.14
CA ILE A 179 10.57 2.15 5.98
C ILE A 179 11.29 3.50 5.90
N GLY A 180 10.57 4.60 5.73
CA GLY A 180 11.13 5.93 5.56
C GLY A 180 11.46 6.27 4.11
N SER A 181 12.01 7.47 3.89
CA SER A 181 12.57 7.91 2.62
C SER A 181 13.99 8.38 2.78
N GLN A 182 14.84 8.07 1.80
CA GLN A 182 16.23 8.50 1.73
C GLN A 182 16.42 9.73 0.84
N SER A 183 15.35 10.25 0.24
CA SER A 183 15.43 11.42 -0.61
C SER A 183 15.83 12.66 0.18
N GLU A 184 16.79 13.44 -0.36
CA GLU A 184 17.12 14.75 0.17
C GLU A 184 16.34 15.88 -0.53
N ASP A 185 15.77 15.59 -1.71
CA ASP A 185 15.18 16.57 -2.61
C ASP A 185 13.64 16.59 -2.54
N VAL A 186 13.02 15.53 -1.99
CA VAL A 186 11.56 15.47 -1.86
C VAL A 186 11.13 16.24 -0.64
N ASP A 187 10.39 17.31 -0.87
CA ASP A 187 9.79 18.14 0.16
C ASP A 187 9.06 17.31 1.21
N ASN A 188 9.17 17.69 2.48
CA ASN A 188 8.52 17.01 3.60
C ASN A 188 7.00 16.93 3.46
N THR A 189 6.39 17.88 2.75
CA THR A 189 4.97 17.83 2.39
C THR A 189 4.70 16.86 1.24
N GLY A 190 5.76 16.32 0.63
CA GLY A 190 5.71 15.62 -0.65
C GLY A 190 5.71 14.10 -0.56
N ALA A 191 6.12 13.51 0.54
CA ALA A 191 6.18 12.05 0.64
C ALA A 191 4.83 11.38 0.34
N LEU A 192 3.74 12.14 0.40
CA LEU A 192 2.38 11.71 0.06
C LEU A 192 1.55 12.80 -0.63
N ARG A 193 2.16 13.86 -1.14
CA ARG A 193 1.47 14.76 -2.07
C ARG A 193 1.25 13.99 -3.36
N THR A 194 0.15 13.28 -3.40
CA THR A 194 -0.41 12.87 -4.66
C THR A 194 -0.81 14.16 -5.40
N ASP A 195 -0.05 14.53 -6.43
CA ASP A 195 -0.60 15.33 -7.48
C ASP A 195 -1.95 14.68 -7.85
N PRO A 196 -3.08 15.40 -7.83
CA PRO A 196 -4.36 14.82 -8.22
C PRO A 196 -4.36 14.25 -9.65
N LYS A 197 -3.29 14.47 -10.42
CA LYS A 197 -3.04 13.85 -11.73
C LYS A 197 -2.12 12.61 -11.66
N THR A 198 -1.35 12.46 -10.60
CA THR A 198 -0.51 11.27 -10.33
C THR A 198 -0.96 10.68 -9.00
N THR A 199 -1.96 9.87 -9.06
CA THR A 199 -2.40 9.00 -7.98
C THR A 199 -1.25 8.09 -7.58
N TYR A 200 -0.95 8.06 -6.30
CA TYR A 200 -0.11 7.11 -5.58
C TYR A 200 1.31 7.59 -5.26
N GLY A 201 1.43 8.23 -4.11
CA GLY A 201 2.63 8.09 -3.33
C GLY A 201 2.65 6.66 -2.76
N ALA A 202 3.40 5.76 -3.38
CA ALA A 202 3.58 4.43 -2.83
C ALA A 202 4.49 4.54 -1.61
N ASN A 203 3.93 4.29 -0.44
CA ASN A 203 4.72 4.14 0.77
C ASN A 203 5.09 2.67 0.92
N ALA A 204 6.37 2.36 0.94
CA ALA A 204 6.78 1.02 1.27
C ALA A 204 6.84 0.83 2.79
N GLY A 205 6.21 -0.21 3.27
CA GLY A 205 6.17 -0.54 4.70
C GLY A 205 5.77 -1.98 4.96
N LEU A 206 5.84 -2.38 6.21
CA LEU A 206 5.40 -3.69 6.66
C LEU A 206 3.94 -3.61 7.11
N LEU A 207 3.06 -4.29 6.39
CA LEU A 207 1.68 -4.47 6.78
C LEU A 207 1.60 -5.66 7.76
N PHE A 208 1.18 -5.40 8.98
CA PHE A 208 0.73 -6.46 9.89
C PHE A 208 -0.74 -6.72 9.60
N THR A 209 -0.98 -7.70 8.75
CA THR A 209 -2.35 -8.11 8.46
C THR A 209 -3.01 -8.62 9.71
N TYR A 210 -4.17 -8.07 10.00
CA TYR A 210 -5.11 -8.66 10.95
C TYR A 210 -5.34 -10.12 10.55
N ASP A 211 -5.20 -11.02 11.53
CA ASP A 211 -5.36 -12.45 11.34
C ASP A 211 -6.84 -12.79 11.12
N SER A 212 -7.36 -12.43 9.95
CA SER A 212 -8.73 -12.83 9.58
C SER A 212 -8.74 -14.34 9.33
N ASP A 213 -9.78 -15.02 9.79
CA ASP A 213 -9.96 -16.47 9.61
C ASP A 213 -9.87 -16.90 8.12
N VAL A 214 -10.10 -15.98 7.21
CA VAL A 214 -9.98 -16.19 5.76
C VAL A 214 -8.51 -16.34 5.35
N ARG A 215 -7.59 -15.54 5.89
CA ARG A 215 -6.15 -15.72 5.65
C ARG A 215 -5.57 -16.91 6.42
N LYS A 216 -6.10 -17.26 7.59
CA LYS A 216 -5.72 -18.51 8.27
C LYS A 216 -5.95 -19.71 7.37
N LYS A 217 -7.12 -19.85 6.77
CA LYS A 217 -7.45 -20.94 5.85
C LYS A 217 -6.61 -20.94 4.56
N ALA A 218 -6.23 -19.78 4.05
CA ALA A 218 -5.32 -19.66 2.91
C ALA A 218 -3.86 -19.97 3.29
N LYS A 219 -3.44 -19.68 4.54
CA LYS A 219 -2.10 -20.04 5.07
C LYS A 219 -1.93 -21.53 5.33
N GLU A 220 -3.00 -22.26 5.64
CA GLU A 220 -2.98 -23.71 5.84
C GLU A 220 -2.73 -24.51 4.56
N ALA A 221 -2.96 -23.92 3.39
CA ALA A 221 -2.56 -24.48 2.10
C ALA A 221 -1.09 -24.16 1.83
N LYS A 222 -0.18 -24.92 2.43
CA LYS A 222 1.26 -25.17 2.12
C LYS A 222 1.96 -24.27 1.06
N LYS A 223 1.75 -22.95 1.02
CA LYS A 223 2.66 -22.00 0.37
C LYS A 223 3.62 -21.50 1.44
N GLU A 224 4.91 -21.53 1.16
CA GLU A 224 5.93 -20.85 1.96
C GLU A 224 5.40 -19.46 2.32
N GLN A 225 5.36 -19.17 3.60
CA GLN A 225 4.86 -17.90 4.11
C GLN A 225 5.76 -16.77 3.57
N GLN A 226 5.27 -16.05 2.57
CA GLN A 226 6.00 -14.91 2.00
C GLN A 226 6.12 -13.82 3.07
N THR A 227 7.33 -13.29 3.19
CA THR A 227 7.62 -12.21 4.12
C THR A 227 7.49 -10.85 3.43
N PHE A 228 7.42 -9.78 4.20
CA PHE A 228 7.51 -8.41 3.70
C PHE A 228 8.71 -8.20 2.76
N LEU A 229 9.88 -8.72 3.13
CA LEU A 229 11.09 -8.62 2.27
C LEU A 229 10.93 -9.37 0.95
N ASP A 230 10.18 -10.48 0.94
CA ASP A 230 9.88 -11.22 -0.29
C ASP A 230 8.96 -10.43 -1.22
N TYR A 231 8.01 -9.66 -0.67
CA TYR A 231 7.19 -8.74 -1.45
C TYR A 231 7.98 -7.55 -1.96
N LEU A 232 8.87 -6.96 -1.14
CA LEU A 232 9.77 -5.90 -1.59
C LEU A 232 10.66 -6.36 -2.75
N LYS A 233 11.18 -7.60 -2.72
CA LYS A 233 11.98 -8.18 -3.82
C LYS A 233 11.18 -8.39 -5.12
N LYS A 234 9.87 -8.54 -5.03
CA LYS A 234 8.98 -8.67 -6.19
C LYS A 234 8.54 -7.32 -6.76
N ALA A 235 8.74 -6.24 -6.00
CA ALA A 235 8.35 -4.92 -6.44
C ALA A 235 9.18 -4.49 -7.66
N ASP A 236 8.51 -3.92 -8.66
CA ASP A 236 9.12 -3.35 -9.85
C ASP A 236 9.10 -1.83 -9.77
N LYS A 237 10.14 -1.19 -10.29
CA LYS A 237 10.27 0.27 -10.33
C LYS A 237 9.06 0.97 -10.94
N ASN A 238 8.43 0.34 -11.94
CA ASN A 238 7.28 0.89 -12.64
C ASN A 238 6.00 0.91 -11.78
N LEU A 239 5.97 0.18 -10.66
CA LEU A 239 4.85 0.21 -9.72
C LEU A 239 4.84 1.49 -8.88
N PHE A 240 5.96 2.21 -8.81
CA PHE A 240 6.14 3.37 -7.95
C PHE A 240 6.18 4.66 -8.78
N PRO A 241 5.48 5.71 -8.33
CA PRO A 241 5.53 6.99 -9.00
C PRO A 241 6.88 7.66 -8.83
N SER A 242 7.23 8.49 -9.81
CA SER A 242 8.35 9.42 -9.69
C SER A 242 7.83 10.81 -9.37
N VAL A 243 8.37 11.42 -8.33
CA VAL A 243 8.02 12.79 -7.91
C VAL A 243 9.29 13.62 -7.94
N SER A 244 9.29 14.72 -8.68
CA SER A 244 10.46 15.63 -8.80
C SER A 244 11.77 14.94 -9.15
N GLY A 245 11.69 13.89 -10.00
CA GLY A 245 12.87 13.09 -10.39
C GLY A 245 13.25 11.97 -9.42
N TYR A 246 12.65 11.89 -8.26
CA TYR A 246 12.84 10.81 -7.29
C TYR A 246 11.75 9.75 -7.45
N ASN A 247 12.17 8.49 -7.51
CA ASN A 247 11.25 7.34 -7.51
C ASN A 247 11.32 6.64 -6.15
N THR A 248 10.17 6.45 -5.52
CA THR A 248 10.06 5.79 -4.20
C THR A 248 10.67 4.38 -4.19
N TYR A 249 10.81 3.74 -5.36
CA TYR A 249 11.53 2.48 -5.48
C TYR A 249 12.99 2.56 -5.02
N ASN A 250 13.61 3.75 -5.05
CA ASN A 250 14.96 3.94 -4.52
C ASN A 250 15.02 3.66 -3.00
N ASP A 251 13.95 3.94 -2.26
CA ASP A 251 13.84 3.61 -0.83
C ASP A 251 13.77 2.09 -0.65
N VAL A 252 13.00 1.40 -1.51
CA VAL A 252 12.89 -0.06 -1.54
C VAL A 252 14.25 -0.70 -1.81
N GLU A 253 14.98 -0.23 -2.83
CA GLU A 253 16.32 -0.74 -3.16
C GLU A 253 17.30 -0.54 -2.00
N SER A 254 17.30 0.65 -1.39
CA SER A 254 18.15 0.97 -0.25
C SER A 254 17.83 0.08 0.96
N TYR A 255 16.56 -0.16 1.22
CA TYR A 255 16.12 -1.03 2.29
C TYR A 255 16.53 -2.49 2.05
N LEU A 256 16.31 -2.99 0.82
CA LEU A 256 16.71 -4.34 0.41
C LEU A 256 18.23 -4.54 0.44
N LYS A 257 19.01 -3.53 0.09
CA LYS A 257 20.46 -3.58 0.19
C LYS A 257 20.91 -3.81 1.63
N LYS A 258 20.21 -3.23 2.61
CA LYS A 258 20.54 -3.34 4.04
C LYS A 258 20.02 -4.64 4.65
N PHE A 259 18.78 -5.03 4.33
CA PHE A 259 18.05 -6.08 5.05
C PHE A 259 17.64 -7.26 4.17
N GLY A 260 17.77 -7.17 2.86
CA GLY A 260 17.20 -8.13 1.91
C GLY A 260 17.71 -9.57 2.03
N GLN A 261 18.85 -9.80 2.70
CA GLN A 261 19.40 -11.13 2.93
C GLN A 261 18.90 -11.79 4.23
N LEU A 262 18.19 -11.03 5.08
CA LEU A 262 17.72 -11.56 6.36
C LEU A 262 16.49 -12.46 6.17
N ASP A 263 16.46 -13.59 6.87
CA ASP A 263 15.23 -14.36 7.06
C ASP A 263 14.48 -13.79 8.26
N ILE A 264 13.48 -12.95 7.99
CA ILE A 264 12.71 -12.26 9.03
C ILE A 264 11.62 -13.13 9.68
N ARG A 265 11.51 -14.41 9.31
CA ARG A 265 10.78 -15.42 10.08
C ARG A 265 11.47 -15.66 11.42
N GLU A 266 12.79 -15.55 11.44
CA GLU A 266 13.61 -15.54 12.64
C GLU A 266 13.40 -14.24 13.43
N ALA A 267 13.03 -14.33 14.72
CA ALA A 267 12.75 -13.16 15.55
C ALA A 267 13.95 -12.20 15.65
N GLU A 268 15.16 -12.75 15.84
CA GLU A 268 16.39 -11.96 15.94
C GLU A 268 16.66 -11.11 14.68
N ASN A 269 16.39 -11.64 13.50
CA ASN A 269 16.52 -10.93 12.24
C ASN A 269 15.44 -9.86 12.08
N ARG A 270 14.20 -10.19 12.42
CA ARG A 270 13.09 -9.25 12.37
C ARG A 270 13.29 -8.08 13.31
N ASP A 271 13.82 -8.33 14.50
CA ASP A 271 14.09 -7.32 15.53
C ASP A 271 15.11 -6.26 15.07
N GLN A 272 15.93 -6.57 14.06
CA GLN A 272 16.93 -5.66 13.48
C GLN A 272 16.38 -4.74 12.39
N LEU A 273 15.20 -5.03 11.81
CA LEU A 273 14.60 -4.17 10.79
C LEU A 273 14.38 -2.78 11.38
N THR A 274 14.65 -1.73 10.59
CA THR A 274 14.46 -0.35 11.03
C THR A 274 13.35 0.33 10.29
N PHE A 275 12.57 1.17 10.98
CA PHE A 275 11.45 1.90 10.43
C PHE A 275 11.45 3.34 10.90
N SER A 276 10.98 4.25 10.04
CA SER A 276 10.94 5.70 10.28
C SER A 276 9.56 6.19 10.73
N GLY A 277 8.58 5.31 10.84
CA GLY A 277 7.25 5.65 11.30
C GLY A 277 6.35 4.43 11.42
N VAL A 278 5.17 4.64 12.01
CA VAL A 278 4.14 3.62 12.19
C VAL A 278 2.75 4.19 11.99
N ILE A 279 1.80 3.33 11.62
CA ILE A 279 0.37 3.60 11.80
C ILE A 279 -0.10 2.90 13.06
N LEU A 280 -0.68 3.68 13.95
CA LEU A 280 -1.30 3.21 15.17
C LEU A 280 -2.81 3.34 15.08
N THR A 281 -3.52 2.37 15.66
CA THR A 281 -4.95 2.45 15.86
C THR A 281 -5.32 2.14 17.30
N GLY A 282 -6.43 2.68 17.75
CA GLY A 282 -6.92 2.48 19.12
C GLY A 282 -7.94 3.53 19.52
N LYS A 283 -8.39 3.45 20.75
CA LYS A 283 -9.25 4.50 21.31
C LYS A 283 -8.49 5.81 21.45
N ALA A 284 -9.15 6.92 21.11
CA ALA A 284 -8.55 8.25 21.13
C ALA A 284 -7.87 8.57 22.48
N GLU A 285 -8.47 8.16 23.58
CA GLU A 285 -7.95 8.41 24.94
C GLU A 285 -6.59 7.74 25.17
N ASN A 286 -6.32 6.62 24.50
CA ASN A 286 -5.05 5.90 24.65
C ASN A 286 -3.86 6.65 24.04
N PHE A 287 -4.11 7.56 23.11
CA PHE A 287 -3.07 8.35 22.44
C PHE A 287 -2.49 9.47 23.32
N ALA A 288 -3.15 9.85 24.41
CA ALA A 288 -2.62 10.84 25.36
C ALA A 288 -1.24 10.45 25.91
N GLN A 289 -0.92 9.15 25.99
CA GLN A 289 0.38 8.63 26.43
C GLN A 289 1.53 8.97 25.47
N LEU A 290 1.21 9.37 24.25
CA LEU A 290 2.17 9.71 23.19
C LEU A 290 2.35 11.23 23.06
N GLU A 291 1.53 12.05 23.72
CA GLU A 291 1.70 13.51 23.70
C GLU A 291 3.09 13.88 24.24
N GLU A 292 3.71 14.88 23.62
CA GLU A 292 5.02 15.43 24.00
C GLU A 292 6.21 14.44 23.98
N LYS A 293 6.09 13.31 23.29
CA LYS A 293 7.23 12.41 23.12
C LYS A 293 8.22 13.01 22.11
N GLU A 294 9.44 13.25 22.54
CA GLU A 294 10.52 13.87 21.71
C GLU A 294 10.86 13.07 20.46
N TRP A 295 10.65 11.76 20.47
CA TRP A 295 10.88 10.89 19.32
C TRP A 295 9.79 10.96 18.24
N ILE A 296 8.68 11.70 18.47
CA ILE A 296 7.65 11.95 17.46
C ILE A 296 7.98 13.23 16.70
N TYR A 297 8.43 13.08 15.45
CA TYR A 297 8.71 14.22 14.59
C TYR A 297 7.45 14.85 14.01
N ALA A 298 6.50 14.02 13.56
CA ALA A 298 5.23 14.46 13.01
C ALA A 298 4.13 13.45 13.32
N SER A 299 2.90 13.93 13.36
CA SER A 299 1.72 13.09 13.52
C SER A 299 0.59 13.53 12.59
N SER A 300 -0.09 12.57 11.97
CA SER A 300 -1.20 12.81 11.05
C SER A 300 -2.34 11.83 11.34
N ILE A 301 -3.53 12.38 11.59
CA ILE A 301 -4.75 11.58 11.76
C ILE A 301 -5.19 11.05 10.39
N GLY A 302 -5.56 9.79 10.33
CA GLY A 302 -6.15 9.13 9.16
C GLY A 302 -7.67 9.01 9.28
N ALA A 303 -8.15 7.78 9.46
CA ALA A 303 -9.57 7.49 9.65
C ALA A 303 -10.00 7.68 11.10
#